data_f902ea7de564398e2abe5f44a992b766
#
_entry.id   f902ea7de564398e2abe5f44a992b766
#
_cell.length_a   1.000
_cell.length_b   1.000
_cell.length_c   1.000
_cell.angle_alpha   90.00
_cell.angle_beta   90.00
_cell.angle_gamma   90.00
#
_symmetry.space_group_name_H-M   'P 1'
#
loop_
_entity.id
_entity.type
_entity.pdbx_description
1 polymer ?
#
loop_
_entity_poly.entity_id
_entity_poly.type
_entity_poly.pdbx_seq_one_letter_code
_entity_poly.pdbx_strand_id
1 'polypeptide(L)'
;YDAGAAHCFCQNLMLALTDGSRIISRASEPILCPRRDWDMIIRAGYYLAQRENLGHKDGEDGGPIMGWRDPFIFIDPDGLINLFWSAKVSPKEGAMGHATLRRDGDDFQLVQLHPPISLPDGPKFTQFELPKIYWNSAIKSYILIASTCSRQHENQPDAEVQKVMRAYRSASLRGPWQIFAGKDSALEGLDSLFGMTVLKTEHQGGQLLCIAPFTDC
;
A
#
# COMPACT_ATOMS: atom_id res chain seq x y z
N TYR A 1 0.42 -15.03 4.44
CA TYR A 1 -0.45 -15.86 5.29
C TYR A 1 0.40 -16.64 6.26
N ASP A 2 0.07 -16.57 7.53
CA ASP A 2 0.64 -17.43 8.54
C ASP A 2 -0.08 -18.80 8.44
N ALA A 3 0.58 -19.76 7.82
CA ALA A 3 -0.01 -21.04 7.40
C ALA A 3 -0.45 -21.97 8.56
N GLY A 4 -0.34 -21.52 9.80
CA GLY A 4 -0.63 -22.34 10.99
C GLY A 4 -1.90 -21.99 11.76
N ALA A 5 -2.59 -20.89 11.46
CA ALA A 5 -3.77 -20.48 12.17
C ALA A 5 -5.00 -20.48 11.24
N ALA A 6 -6.01 -21.24 11.59
CA ALA A 6 -7.33 -21.10 10.99
C ALA A 6 -7.80 -19.64 11.17
N HIS A 7 -8.14 -18.95 10.07
CA HIS A 7 -8.60 -17.56 10.06
C HIS A 7 -7.54 -16.48 10.41
N CYS A 8 -6.29 -16.61 9.96
CA CYS A 8 -5.28 -15.59 10.16
C CYS A 8 -5.16 -14.67 8.93
N PHE A 9 -5.58 -13.40 9.07
CA PHE A 9 -5.42 -12.35 8.04
C PHE A 9 -4.15 -11.51 8.21
N CYS A 10 -3.25 -11.90 9.09
CA CYS A 10 -1.96 -11.25 9.25
C CYS A 10 -1.05 -11.61 8.08
N GLN A 11 -0.79 -10.64 7.20
CA GLN A 11 0.13 -10.81 6.08
C GLN A 11 1.55 -10.41 6.47
N ASN A 12 2.52 -11.18 5.98
CA ASN A 12 3.94 -10.87 6.10
C ASN A 12 4.46 -10.32 4.78
N LEU A 13 5.29 -9.28 4.85
CA LEU A 13 5.93 -8.72 3.66
C LEU A 13 7.23 -9.46 3.38
N MET A 14 7.34 -10.02 2.18
CA MET A 14 8.46 -10.86 1.75
C MET A 14 8.97 -10.40 0.39
N LEU A 15 10.27 -10.57 0.15
CA LEU A 15 10.90 -10.26 -1.13
C LEU A 15 11.42 -11.52 -1.81
N ALA A 16 11.35 -11.52 -3.13
CA ALA A 16 11.95 -12.52 -3.98
C ALA A 16 12.49 -11.88 -5.26
N LEU A 17 13.54 -12.44 -5.79
CA LEU A 17 14.08 -12.12 -7.11
C LEU A 17 13.65 -13.19 -8.11
N THR A 18 13.20 -12.77 -9.28
CA THR A 18 12.81 -13.66 -10.37
C THR A 18 13.45 -13.23 -11.67
N ASP A 19 13.69 -14.16 -12.58
CA ASP A 19 14.03 -13.90 -14.00
C ASP A 19 12.79 -13.86 -14.91
N GLY A 20 11.59 -13.91 -14.31
CA GLY A 20 10.30 -13.96 -15.01
C GLY A 20 9.80 -15.38 -15.23
N SER A 21 10.64 -16.41 -15.15
CA SER A 21 10.27 -17.82 -15.34
C SER A 21 10.32 -18.61 -14.01
N ARG A 22 11.21 -18.23 -13.12
CA ARG A 22 11.41 -18.88 -11.81
C ARG A 22 11.88 -17.89 -10.76
N ILE A 23 11.72 -18.26 -9.49
CA ILE A 23 12.35 -17.56 -8.37
C ILE A 23 13.84 -17.91 -8.36
N ILE A 24 14.70 -16.89 -8.49
CA ILE A 24 16.16 -17.02 -8.41
C ILE A 24 16.60 -17.07 -6.95
N SER A 25 16.09 -16.13 -6.15
CA SER A 25 16.31 -16.07 -4.71
C SER A 25 15.11 -15.47 -4.01
N ARG A 26 14.96 -15.73 -2.74
CA ARG A 26 13.97 -15.10 -1.87
C ARG A 26 14.60 -14.81 -0.52
N ALA A 27 14.09 -13.80 0.16
CA ALA A 27 14.44 -13.54 1.55
C ALA A 27 14.17 -14.80 2.38
N SER A 28 15.10 -15.16 3.26
CA SER A 28 14.98 -16.32 4.15
C SER A 28 13.86 -16.15 5.17
N GLU A 29 13.61 -14.90 5.57
CA GLU A 29 12.60 -14.48 6.53
C GLU A 29 11.76 -13.34 5.97
N PRO A 30 10.54 -13.13 6.46
CA PRO A 30 9.77 -11.93 6.14
C PRO A 30 10.56 -10.65 6.48
N ILE A 31 10.60 -9.73 5.55
CA ILE A 31 11.21 -8.40 5.77
C ILE A 31 10.51 -7.66 6.90
N LEU A 32 9.18 -7.74 6.93
CA LEU A 32 8.34 -7.22 7.99
C LEU A 32 7.24 -8.23 8.32
N CYS A 33 7.17 -8.60 9.59
CA CYS A 33 6.18 -9.51 10.14
C CYS A 33 5.45 -8.80 11.29
N PRO A 34 4.16 -8.48 11.19
CA PRO A 34 3.42 -7.77 12.23
C PRO A 34 3.51 -8.41 13.62
N ARG A 35 3.55 -9.74 13.72
CA ARG A 35 3.69 -10.44 15.01
C ARG A 35 5.08 -10.34 15.61
N ARG A 36 6.11 -10.56 14.77
CA ARG A 36 7.51 -10.50 15.20
C ARG A 36 7.92 -9.08 15.52
N ASP A 37 7.57 -8.15 14.65
CA ASP A 37 8.08 -6.78 14.63
C ASP A 37 7.09 -5.78 15.26
N TRP A 38 6.08 -6.25 15.99
CA TRP A 38 4.96 -5.45 16.50
C TRP A 38 5.42 -4.19 17.22
N ASP A 39 6.34 -4.32 18.17
CA ASP A 39 6.85 -3.19 18.96
C ASP A 39 7.55 -2.14 18.09
N MET A 40 8.28 -2.56 17.07
CA MET A 40 8.95 -1.66 16.12
C MET A 40 7.91 -0.93 15.26
N ILE A 41 6.92 -1.65 14.77
CA ILE A 41 5.86 -1.13 13.90
C ILE A 41 5.01 -0.09 14.66
N ILE A 42 4.58 -0.40 15.89
CA ILE A 42 3.82 0.54 16.73
C ILE A 42 4.64 1.77 17.07
N ARG A 43 5.92 1.60 17.43
CA ARG A 43 6.82 2.75 17.71
C ARG A 43 7.05 3.64 16.48
N ALA A 44 6.99 3.07 15.28
CA ALA A 44 7.07 3.84 14.05
C ALA A 44 5.77 4.63 13.74
N GLY A 45 4.69 4.43 14.51
CA GLY A 45 3.44 5.17 14.37
C GLY A 45 2.36 4.48 13.55
N TYR A 46 2.55 3.21 13.20
CA TYR A 46 1.52 2.42 12.51
C TYR A 46 0.44 1.95 13.49
N TYR A 47 -0.78 1.84 13.01
CA TYR A 47 -1.83 1.14 13.71
C TYR A 47 -1.80 -0.35 13.36
N LEU A 48 -1.75 -1.17 14.40
CA LEU A 48 -2.03 -2.60 14.35
C LEU A 48 -3.02 -2.93 15.49
N ALA A 49 -3.76 -4.03 15.33
CA ALA A 49 -4.50 -4.63 16.45
C ALA A 49 -3.56 -5.02 17.59
N GLN A 50 -4.12 -5.32 18.75
CA GLN A 50 -3.35 -5.86 19.88
C GLN A 50 -2.62 -7.12 19.44
N ARG A 51 -1.38 -7.30 19.91
CA ARG A 51 -0.49 -8.37 19.45
C ARG A 51 -1.11 -9.77 19.58
N GLU A 52 -1.87 -9.99 20.64
CA GLU A 52 -2.56 -11.24 20.93
C GLU A 52 -3.69 -11.53 19.93
N ASN A 53 -4.27 -10.47 19.39
CA ASN A 53 -5.42 -10.52 18.49
C ASN A 53 -5.03 -10.42 17.00
N LEU A 54 -3.73 -10.25 16.70
CA LEU A 54 -3.28 -10.17 15.32
C LEU A 54 -3.66 -11.40 14.52
N GLY A 55 -4.44 -11.19 13.46
CA GLY A 55 -4.94 -12.25 12.59
C GLY A 55 -6.13 -13.02 13.11
N HIS A 56 -6.64 -12.66 14.29
CA HIS A 56 -7.91 -13.15 14.82
C HIS A 56 -8.96 -12.06 14.63
N LYS A 57 -10.10 -12.39 14.07
CA LYS A 57 -11.42 -11.72 14.08
C LYS A 57 -11.53 -10.17 14.09
N ASP A 58 -10.47 -9.42 14.38
CA ASP A 58 -10.51 -7.97 14.56
C ASP A 58 -10.92 -7.18 13.30
N GLY A 59 -10.92 -7.80 12.16
CA GLY A 59 -11.41 -7.19 10.93
C GLY A 59 -12.62 -7.89 10.35
N GLU A 60 -12.99 -9.07 10.89
CA GLU A 60 -13.93 -9.96 10.20
C GLU A 60 -15.29 -10.03 10.86
N ASP A 61 -15.34 -9.90 12.20
CA ASP A 61 -16.57 -9.98 12.98
C ASP A 61 -16.93 -8.63 13.63
N GLY A 62 -16.73 -7.50 12.93
CA GLY A 62 -17.13 -6.18 13.43
C GLY A 62 -16.00 -5.34 14.03
N GLY A 63 -14.77 -5.84 14.07
CA GLY A 63 -13.58 -5.07 14.39
C GLY A 63 -13.03 -4.29 13.18
N PRO A 64 -12.07 -3.36 13.39
CA PRO A 64 -11.48 -2.59 12.31
C PRO A 64 -10.62 -3.48 11.42
N ILE A 65 -10.82 -3.41 10.11
CA ILE A 65 -10.01 -4.13 9.13
C ILE A 65 -8.56 -3.68 9.24
N MET A 66 -7.62 -4.62 9.38
CA MET A 66 -6.18 -4.32 9.35
C MET A 66 -5.72 -3.95 7.95
N GLY A 67 -4.94 -2.89 7.84
CA GLY A 67 -4.18 -2.55 6.64
C GLY A 67 -2.72 -3.00 6.82
N TRP A 68 -2.33 -4.12 6.22
CA TRP A 68 -0.94 -4.59 6.15
C TRP A 68 -0.85 -5.57 4.99
N ARG A 69 -0.93 -5.03 3.75
CA ARG A 69 -1.05 -5.80 2.50
C ARG A 69 -0.65 -4.99 1.28
N ASP A 70 -0.79 -5.53 0.10
CA ASP A 70 -0.62 -4.88 -1.20
C ASP A 70 0.77 -4.24 -1.38
N PRO A 71 1.88 -5.00 -1.25
CA PRO A 71 3.21 -4.43 -1.38
C PRO A 71 3.49 -3.93 -2.80
N PHE A 72 4.20 -2.83 -2.89
CA PHE A 72 4.70 -2.24 -4.11
C PHE A 72 6.16 -1.81 -3.94
N ILE A 73 6.98 -2.03 -4.95
CA ILE A 73 8.41 -1.68 -4.94
C ILE A 73 8.67 -0.55 -5.91
N PHE A 74 9.41 0.44 -5.46
CA PHE A 74 10.04 1.46 -6.29
C PHE A 74 11.55 1.43 -6.04
N ILE A 75 12.34 1.26 -7.10
CA ILE A 75 13.80 1.24 -7.01
C ILE A 75 14.31 2.61 -7.43
N ASP A 76 15.02 3.27 -6.53
CA ASP A 76 15.68 4.54 -6.82
C ASP A 76 16.83 4.37 -7.82
N PRO A 77 17.24 5.43 -8.53
CA PRO A 77 18.42 5.41 -9.40
C PRO A 77 19.70 4.92 -8.69
N ASP A 78 19.81 5.14 -7.39
CA ASP A 78 20.93 4.68 -6.55
C ASP A 78 20.84 3.20 -6.15
N GLY A 79 19.79 2.50 -6.61
CA GLY A 79 19.57 1.08 -6.33
C GLY A 79 18.92 0.81 -4.97
N LEU A 80 18.56 1.84 -4.21
CA LEU A 80 17.83 1.66 -2.95
C LEU A 80 16.40 1.20 -3.24
N ILE A 81 15.99 0.14 -2.59
CA ILE A 81 14.65 -0.41 -2.74
C ILE A 81 13.72 0.28 -1.75
N ASN A 82 12.72 0.96 -2.28
CA ASN A 82 11.64 1.55 -1.48
C ASN A 82 10.44 0.59 -1.55
N LEU A 83 10.07 0.03 -0.42
CA LEU A 83 8.91 -0.83 -0.26
C LEU A 83 7.75 0.00 0.29
N PHE A 84 6.63 -0.02 -0.40
CA PHE A 84 5.37 0.60 0.00
C PHE A 84 4.31 -0.46 0.18
N TRP A 85 3.34 -0.23 1.06
CA TRP A 85 2.22 -1.15 1.27
C TRP A 85 1.00 -0.42 1.83
N SER A 86 -0.14 -1.09 1.79
CA SER A 86 -1.35 -0.65 2.49
C SER A 86 -1.16 -0.75 3.98
N ALA A 87 -1.36 0.35 4.70
CA ALA A 87 -1.19 0.47 6.14
C ALA A 87 -2.29 1.34 6.77
N LYS A 88 -2.22 1.54 8.08
CA LYS A 88 -3.13 2.41 8.83
C LYS A 88 -2.37 3.22 9.88
N VAL A 89 -2.90 4.39 10.22
CA VAL A 89 -2.45 5.21 11.35
C VAL A 89 -3.44 5.17 12.52
N SER A 90 -4.68 4.77 12.24
CA SER A 90 -5.72 4.55 13.25
C SER A 90 -6.72 3.49 12.76
N PRO A 91 -7.64 2.99 13.61
CA PRO A 91 -8.69 2.08 13.18
C PRO A 91 -9.51 2.61 11.99
N LYS A 92 -9.63 3.94 11.87
CA LYS A 92 -10.50 4.62 10.91
C LYS A 92 -9.76 5.39 9.81
N GLU A 93 -8.43 5.32 9.75
CA GLU A 93 -7.65 6.07 8.78
C GLU A 93 -6.61 5.18 8.10
N GLY A 94 -6.79 5.03 6.78
CA GLY A 94 -5.84 4.35 5.91
C GLY A 94 -4.62 5.22 5.63
N ALA A 95 -3.46 4.58 5.49
CA ALA A 95 -2.19 5.24 5.23
C ALA A 95 -1.30 4.37 4.33
N MET A 96 -0.24 4.94 3.79
CA MET A 96 0.76 4.21 3.06
C MET A 96 1.93 3.85 3.97
N GLY A 97 2.26 2.57 4.08
CA GLY A 97 3.49 2.11 4.71
C GLY A 97 4.70 2.37 3.83
N HIS A 98 5.86 2.61 4.45
CA HIS A 98 7.12 2.82 3.74
C HIS A 98 8.30 2.23 4.51
N ALA A 99 9.12 1.47 3.82
CA ALA A 99 10.42 1.02 4.30
C ALA A 99 11.48 1.13 3.21
N THR A 100 12.73 1.31 3.60
CA THR A 100 13.87 1.21 2.69
C THR A 100 14.63 -0.08 2.95
N LEU A 101 15.01 -0.72 1.87
CA LEU A 101 15.68 -2.02 1.86
C LEU A 101 16.96 -1.92 1.04
N ARG A 102 17.92 -2.79 1.34
CA ARG A 102 19.12 -2.99 0.55
C ARG A 102 19.24 -4.47 0.18
N ARG A 103 19.67 -4.71 -1.02
CA ARG A 103 20.11 -6.05 -1.43
C ARG A 103 21.50 -6.32 -0.85
N ASP A 104 21.69 -7.49 -0.25
CA ASP A 104 22.96 -7.96 0.26
C ASP A 104 23.20 -9.38 -0.30
N GLY A 105 23.99 -9.47 -1.38
CA GLY A 105 24.13 -10.72 -2.13
C GLY A 105 22.80 -11.20 -2.69
N ASP A 106 22.35 -12.36 -2.23
CA ASP A 106 21.08 -12.99 -2.61
C ASP A 106 19.96 -12.73 -1.59
N ASP A 107 20.24 -11.98 -0.52
CA ASP A 107 19.27 -11.63 0.51
C ASP A 107 18.88 -10.14 0.46
N PHE A 108 17.92 -9.78 1.29
CA PHE A 108 17.39 -8.42 1.41
C PHE A 108 17.36 -8.02 2.88
N GLN A 109 17.87 -6.83 3.17
CA GLN A 109 17.92 -6.30 4.53
C GLN A 109 17.04 -5.06 4.66
N LEU A 110 16.27 -5.01 5.74
CA LEU A 110 15.57 -3.80 6.16
C LEU A 110 16.60 -2.78 6.63
N VAL A 111 16.74 -1.68 5.88
CA VAL A 111 17.59 -0.54 6.27
C VAL A 111 16.85 0.33 7.27
N GLN A 112 15.58 0.65 6.98
CA GLN A 112 14.76 1.48 7.85
C GLN A 112 13.27 1.24 7.62
N LEU A 113 12.51 1.11 8.70
CA LEU A 113 11.07 1.30 8.72
C LEU A 113 10.80 2.79 8.96
N HIS A 114 10.18 3.46 8.00
CA HIS A 114 9.78 4.86 8.12
C HIS A 114 8.42 4.97 8.81
N PRO A 115 8.07 6.14 9.40
CA PRO A 115 6.70 6.41 9.82
C PRO A 115 5.71 6.23 8.67
N PRO A 116 4.45 5.85 8.94
CA PRO A 116 3.42 5.78 7.92
C PRO A 116 3.21 7.14 7.27
N ILE A 117 2.92 7.13 5.98
CA ILE A 117 2.63 8.33 5.21
C ILE A 117 1.13 8.55 5.22
N SER A 118 0.69 9.58 5.97
CA SER A 118 -0.68 10.08 5.91
C SER A 118 -0.87 10.92 4.66
N LEU A 119 -2.04 10.77 4.03
CA LEU A 119 -2.42 11.52 2.84
C LEU A 119 -3.30 12.72 3.21
N PRO A 120 -3.37 13.78 2.38
CA PRO A 120 -4.09 15.01 2.71
C PRO A 120 -5.56 14.79 3.07
N ASP A 121 -6.17 13.76 2.49
CA ASP A 121 -7.57 13.38 2.70
C ASP A 121 -7.74 12.00 3.35
N GLY A 122 -6.69 11.50 4.03
CA GLY A 122 -6.68 10.23 4.76
C GLY A 122 -7.90 9.98 5.66
N PRO A 123 -8.42 11.01 6.38
CA PRO A 123 -9.63 10.85 7.19
C PRO A 123 -10.91 10.48 6.40
N LYS A 124 -10.90 10.60 5.07
CA LYS A 124 -12.06 10.23 4.23
C LYS A 124 -12.18 8.73 3.95
N PHE A 125 -11.15 7.94 4.26
CA PHE A 125 -11.14 6.50 3.98
C PHE A 125 -10.46 5.71 5.09
N THR A 126 -10.97 4.52 5.34
CA THR A 126 -10.43 3.60 6.35
C THR A 126 -9.42 2.62 5.77
N GLN A 127 -9.52 2.33 4.47
CA GLN A 127 -8.63 1.47 3.74
C GLN A 127 -7.90 2.26 2.65
N PHE A 128 -6.59 2.09 2.61
CA PHE A 128 -5.72 2.54 1.54
C PHE A 128 -5.14 1.29 0.89
N GLU A 129 -5.34 1.10 -0.41
CA GLU A 129 -5.10 -0.19 -1.07
C GLU A 129 -4.35 -0.02 -2.38
N LEU A 130 -3.54 -1.03 -2.69
CA LEU A 130 -2.84 -1.17 -3.97
C LEU A 130 -2.05 0.08 -4.39
N PRO A 131 -1.18 0.65 -3.53
CA PRO A 131 -0.38 1.82 -3.89
C PRO A 131 0.48 1.53 -5.12
N LYS A 132 0.51 2.47 -6.07
CA LYS A 132 1.39 2.44 -7.22
C LYS A 132 2.07 3.80 -7.34
N ILE A 133 3.39 3.80 -7.36
CA ILE A 133 4.18 5.03 -7.47
C ILE A 133 4.99 4.97 -8.76
N TYR A 134 5.03 6.08 -9.47
CA TYR A 134 5.89 6.25 -10.63
C TYR A 134 6.43 7.67 -10.70
N TRP A 135 7.57 7.83 -11.34
CA TRP A 135 8.15 9.14 -11.61
C TRP A 135 7.57 9.71 -12.91
N ASN A 136 7.10 10.94 -12.86
CA ASN A 136 6.65 11.69 -14.04
C ASN A 136 7.70 12.75 -14.34
N SER A 137 8.46 12.53 -15.43
CA SER A 137 9.57 13.40 -15.86
C SER A 137 9.10 14.77 -16.33
N ALA A 138 7.90 14.86 -16.91
CA ALA A 138 7.35 16.10 -17.45
C ALA A 138 7.07 17.13 -16.35
N ILE A 139 6.58 16.68 -15.19
CA ILE A 139 6.26 17.54 -14.04
C ILE A 139 7.27 17.41 -12.90
N LYS A 140 8.33 16.59 -13.09
CA LYS A 140 9.40 16.32 -12.11
C LYS A 140 8.85 15.97 -10.72
N SER A 141 7.90 15.05 -10.68
CA SER A 141 7.22 14.64 -9.46
C SER A 141 6.93 13.15 -9.46
N TYR A 142 6.92 12.56 -8.28
CA TYR A 142 6.31 11.26 -8.06
C TYR A 142 4.78 11.40 -8.10
N ILE A 143 4.14 10.45 -8.74
CA ILE A 143 2.69 10.29 -8.75
C ILE A 143 2.37 9.00 -8.03
N LEU A 144 1.46 9.09 -7.07
CA LEU A 144 0.89 7.96 -6.35
C LEU A 144 -0.55 7.80 -6.81
N ILE A 145 -0.90 6.60 -7.24
CA ILE A 145 -2.28 6.18 -7.48
C ILE A 145 -2.59 5.05 -6.51
N ALA A 146 -3.76 5.11 -5.89
CA ALA A 146 -4.22 4.08 -4.98
C ALA A 146 -5.74 3.96 -5.02
N SER A 147 -6.24 2.79 -4.71
CA SER A 147 -7.64 2.56 -4.38
C SER A 147 -7.88 2.85 -2.91
N THR A 148 -9.00 3.47 -2.59
CA THR A 148 -9.40 3.73 -1.20
C THR A 148 -10.81 3.23 -0.96
N CYS A 149 -11.08 2.82 0.28
CA CYS A 149 -12.36 2.25 0.66
C CYS A 149 -12.75 2.78 2.05
N SER A 150 -14.02 3.13 2.21
CA SER A 150 -14.56 3.59 3.50
C SER A 150 -15.03 2.46 4.43
N ARG A 151 -14.85 1.18 4.03
CA ARG A 151 -15.26 -0.01 4.81
C ARG A 151 -14.54 -0.03 6.15
N GLN A 152 -15.29 -0.07 7.23
CA GLN A 152 -14.76 -0.10 8.60
C GLN A 152 -14.60 -1.54 9.14
N HIS A 153 -15.49 -2.44 8.76
CA HIS A 153 -15.48 -3.86 9.15
C HIS A 153 -16.04 -4.73 8.02
N GLU A 154 -15.69 -6.01 7.99
CA GLU A 154 -16.04 -6.93 6.89
C GLU A 154 -17.55 -7.09 6.68
N ASN A 155 -18.33 -7.04 7.75
CA ASN A 155 -19.79 -7.21 7.70
C ASN A 155 -20.55 -5.93 7.32
N GLN A 156 -19.84 -4.84 6.98
CA GLN A 156 -20.50 -3.59 6.56
C GLN A 156 -21.16 -3.79 5.20
N PRO A 157 -22.46 -3.42 5.03
CA PRO A 157 -23.15 -3.53 3.75
C PRO A 157 -22.43 -2.78 2.64
N ASP A 158 -22.31 -3.38 1.46
CA ASP A 158 -21.62 -2.75 0.32
C ASP A 158 -22.24 -1.41 -0.09
N ALA A 159 -23.55 -1.25 0.05
CA ALA A 159 -24.25 0.00 -0.23
C ALA A 159 -23.81 1.19 0.66
N GLU A 160 -23.16 0.93 1.79
CA GLU A 160 -22.62 1.94 2.71
C GLU A 160 -21.14 2.22 2.46
N VAL A 161 -20.51 1.50 1.53
CA VAL A 161 -19.08 1.54 1.30
C VAL A 161 -18.78 2.33 0.04
N GLN A 162 -17.96 3.36 0.18
CA GLN A 162 -17.42 4.09 -0.96
C GLN A 162 -16.07 3.52 -1.35
N LYS A 163 -15.92 3.16 -2.61
CA LYS A 163 -14.64 2.77 -3.23
C LYS A 163 -14.26 3.87 -4.22
N VAL A 164 -13.09 4.46 -4.05
CA VAL A 164 -12.64 5.60 -4.86
C VAL A 164 -11.19 5.42 -5.23
N MET A 165 -10.87 5.61 -6.49
CA MET A 165 -9.49 5.68 -6.95
C MET A 165 -8.97 7.11 -6.81
N ARG A 166 -7.78 7.26 -6.22
CA ARG A 166 -7.21 8.57 -5.88
C ARG A 166 -5.81 8.75 -6.44
N ALA A 167 -5.46 9.98 -6.76
CA ALA A 167 -4.14 10.35 -7.22
C ALA A 167 -3.54 11.51 -6.42
N TYR A 168 -2.26 11.37 -6.13
CA TYR A 168 -1.47 12.35 -5.39
C TYR A 168 -0.14 12.59 -6.10
N ARG A 169 0.51 13.71 -5.80
CA ARG A 169 1.85 14.03 -6.27
C ARG A 169 2.76 14.47 -5.15
N SER A 170 4.04 14.24 -5.29
CA SER A 170 5.07 14.74 -4.37
C SER A 170 6.42 14.90 -5.07
N ALA A 171 7.25 15.80 -4.57
CA ALA A 171 8.65 15.89 -4.99
C ALA A 171 9.54 14.82 -4.32
N SER A 172 9.04 14.14 -3.29
CA SER A 172 9.77 13.13 -2.52
C SER A 172 8.90 11.89 -2.29
N LEU A 173 9.49 10.69 -2.28
CA LEU A 173 8.81 9.44 -1.96
C LEU A 173 8.19 9.44 -0.54
N ARG A 174 8.73 10.22 0.38
CA ARG A 174 8.21 10.38 1.74
C ARG A 174 7.20 11.50 1.91
N GLY A 175 6.87 12.20 0.82
CA GLY A 175 5.97 13.34 0.86
C GLY A 175 6.67 14.67 1.20
N PRO A 176 5.94 15.72 1.55
CA PRO A 176 4.48 15.69 1.67
C PRO A 176 3.78 15.43 0.33
N TRP A 177 2.78 14.56 0.37
CA TRP A 177 1.93 14.30 -0.78
C TRP A 177 0.84 15.36 -0.89
N GLN A 178 0.51 15.75 -2.11
CA GLN A 178 -0.51 16.73 -2.43
C GLN A 178 -1.53 16.11 -3.37
N ILE A 179 -2.76 16.57 -3.31
CA ILE A 179 -3.80 16.17 -4.25
C ILE A 179 -3.34 16.51 -5.69
N PHE A 180 -3.41 15.51 -6.58
CA PHE A 180 -2.94 15.67 -7.96
C PHE A 180 -4.07 16.06 -8.90
N ALA A 181 -5.29 15.59 -8.69
CA ALA A 181 -6.43 15.80 -9.57
C ALA A 181 -7.50 16.68 -8.92
N GLY A 182 -7.93 17.75 -9.62
CA GLY A 182 -9.09 18.57 -9.28
C GLY A 182 -9.11 19.16 -7.87
N LYS A 183 -10.31 19.28 -7.30
CA LYS A 183 -10.54 19.75 -5.92
C LYS A 183 -10.41 18.64 -4.89
N ASP A 184 -10.47 17.42 -5.34
CA ASP A 184 -10.38 16.19 -4.56
C ASP A 184 -9.31 15.28 -5.21
N SER A 185 -8.76 14.37 -4.46
CA SER A 185 -7.83 13.35 -5.00
C SER A 185 -8.52 12.30 -5.87
N ALA A 186 -9.86 12.24 -5.84
CA ALA A 186 -10.65 11.29 -6.62
C ALA A 186 -10.44 11.50 -8.13
N LEU A 187 -10.19 10.41 -8.82
CA LEU A 187 -10.10 10.38 -10.28
C LEU A 187 -11.51 10.20 -10.85
N GLU A 188 -11.98 11.20 -11.60
CA GLU A 188 -13.31 11.17 -12.21
C GLU A 188 -13.40 10.15 -13.36
N GLY A 189 -14.58 9.55 -13.53
CA GLY A 189 -14.86 8.61 -14.60
C GLY A 189 -14.20 7.22 -14.43
N LEU A 190 -13.72 6.92 -13.24
CA LEU A 190 -13.13 5.62 -12.89
C LEU A 190 -14.01 4.83 -11.91
N ASP A 191 -15.30 5.11 -11.90
CA ASP A 191 -16.26 4.34 -11.11
C ASP A 191 -16.18 2.88 -11.52
N SER A 192 -16.25 1.98 -10.53
CA SER A 192 -16.15 0.53 -10.73
C SER A 192 -14.76 0.02 -11.18
N LEU A 193 -13.76 0.86 -11.30
CA LEU A 193 -12.37 0.42 -11.49
C LEU A 193 -11.64 0.30 -10.16
N PHE A 194 -10.74 -0.70 -10.06
CA PHE A 194 -9.98 -0.95 -8.83
C PHE A 194 -8.55 -1.37 -9.14
N GLY A 195 -7.58 -0.94 -8.32
CA GLY A 195 -6.21 -1.40 -8.42
C GLY A 195 -5.48 -1.02 -9.71
N MET A 196 -5.66 0.20 -10.21
CA MET A 196 -5.07 0.67 -11.45
C MET A 196 -3.55 0.53 -11.46
N THR A 197 -3.01 0.04 -12.58
CA THR A 197 -1.57 -0.01 -12.87
C THR A 197 -1.26 0.88 -14.08
N VAL A 198 -0.23 1.72 -13.95
CA VAL A 198 0.29 2.52 -15.04
C VAL A 198 1.22 1.66 -15.88
N LEU A 199 0.91 1.49 -17.16
CA LEU A 199 1.70 0.72 -18.13
C LEU A 199 2.73 1.60 -18.83
N LYS A 200 2.40 2.87 -19.06
CA LYS A 200 3.27 3.82 -19.76
C LYS A 200 3.05 5.23 -19.23
N THR A 201 4.13 5.89 -18.83
CA THR A 201 4.11 7.23 -18.24
C THR A 201 4.30 8.35 -19.26
N GLU A 202 4.72 8.01 -20.48
CA GLU A 202 4.97 8.96 -21.57
C GLU A 202 4.15 8.55 -22.79
N HIS A 203 2.91 8.98 -22.83
CA HIS A 203 2.09 8.94 -24.04
C HIS A 203 1.99 10.37 -24.62
N GLN A 204 1.55 10.52 -25.87
CA GLN A 204 1.40 11.81 -26.53
C GLN A 204 0.64 12.79 -25.62
N GLY A 205 1.22 13.97 -25.37
CA GLY A 205 0.61 15.01 -24.54
C GLY A 205 0.67 14.79 -23.03
N GLY A 206 1.56 13.92 -22.52
CA GLY A 206 1.67 13.66 -21.07
C GLY A 206 0.58 12.76 -20.51
N GLN A 207 -0.16 12.06 -21.38
CA GLN A 207 -1.20 11.11 -20.97
C GLN A 207 -0.58 9.85 -20.37
N LEU A 208 -1.30 9.23 -19.46
CA LEU A 208 -0.96 7.94 -18.86
C LEU A 208 -1.76 6.83 -19.53
N LEU A 209 -1.08 5.76 -19.92
CA LEU A 209 -1.75 4.52 -20.29
C LEU A 209 -1.86 3.64 -19.05
N CYS A 210 -3.08 3.33 -18.66
CA CYS A 210 -3.37 2.56 -17.46
C CYS A 210 -4.23 1.33 -17.76
N ILE A 211 -4.16 0.35 -16.90
CA ILE A 211 -5.06 -0.80 -16.87
C ILE A 211 -5.60 -0.98 -15.44
N ALA A 212 -6.87 -1.30 -15.32
CA ALA A 212 -7.51 -1.61 -14.05
C ALA A 212 -8.58 -2.69 -14.23
N PRO A 213 -8.81 -3.58 -13.25
CA PRO A 213 -9.99 -4.44 -13.23
C PRO A 213 -11.27 -3.62 -13.16
N PHE A 214 -12.29 -4.09 -13.84
CA PHE A 214 -13.67 -3.58 -13.68
C PHE A 214 -14.39 -4.44 -12.63
N THR A 215 -14.97 -3.83 -11.62
CA THR A 215 -15.50 -4.52 -10.45
C THR A 215 -17.03 -4.55 -10.34
N ASP A 216 -17.74 -3.95 -11.28
CA ASP A 216 -19.20 -4.01 -11.40
C ASP A 216 -19.63 -5.18 -12.30
N CYS A 217 -19.48 -6.37 -11.79
CA CYS A 217 -19.95 -7.59 -12.48
C CYS A 217 -21.12 -8.21 -11.72
#